data_24c89a6cdc26c837870282d77b5f1f4f
#
_entry.id   24c89a6cdc26c837870282d77b5f1f4f
#
_cell.length_a   1.000
_cell.length_b   1.000
_cell.length_c   1.000
_cell.angle_alpha   90.00
_cell.angle_beta   90.00
_cell.angle_gamma   90.00
#
_symmetry.space_group_name_H-M   'P 1'
#
loop_
_entity.id
_entity.type
_entity.pdbx_description
1 polymer ?
#
loop_
_entity_poly.entity_id
_entity_poly.type
_entity_poly.pdbx_seq_one_letter_code
_entity_poly.pdbx_strand_id
1 'polypeptide(L)'
;TTGVANPYLLLEPSRTNLFSQSEYFGDWTTFRSSVSANQATSPEGLTNAYKLIQESGQTSSGGLFKGVTTIDATTYTYTFFAKEAGYGWCFARLMGGGNNYYAWFDLSNGIKGNVTNGATSAIEPYGNDWYRCSITFANLGTSAVPHIYIAEANSSAAVSNPDGVKGINIYGAQIELGTYPTSYIPTYSVSATRAVDVCNKLDASGEIGQTEGTVFFEWDYQNVGSSGGNIVVSLAGTHLQEIYFWVQGNGNYIYDVYNSSQQVNISGSMGSFGIKKIALAYKNNDFALYINGVLAGTDTSGSVPTLDRLYIGGYALNTNYNISSGINQVLLYKERLTNAELATLTTI
;
A
#
# COMPACT_ATOMS: atom_id res chain seq x y z
N THR A 1 10.66 3.01 -25.40
CA THR A 1 9.63 3.94 -24.91
C THR A 1 9.66 3.87 -23.41
N THR A 2 10.29 4.85 -22.76
CA THR A 2 10.22 5.08 -21.33
C THR A 2 8.78 5.47 -21.04
N GLY A 3 7.98 4.50 -20.58
CA GLY A 3 6.62 4.76 -20.10
C GLY A 3 6.71 5.66 -18.87
N VAL A 4 6.37 6.91 -19.02
CA VAL A 4 6.06 7.77 -17.88
C VAL A 4 4.78 7.18 -17.30
N ALA A 5 4.89 6.57 -16.11
CA ALA A 5 3.71 6.13 -15.40
C ALA A 5 2.80 7.35 -15.19
N ASN A 6 1.53 7.26 -15.60
CA ASN A 6 0.59 8.32 -15.32
C ASN A 6 0.51 8.48 -13.79
N PRO A 7 0.59 9.72 -13.28
CA PRO A 7 0.41 9.94 -11.85
C PRO A 7 -0.98 9.46 -11.42
N TYR A 8 -1.03 8.80 -10.29
CA TYR A 8 -2.28 8.35 -9.67
C TYR A 8 -2.37 8.87 -8.24
N LEU A 9 -3.58 9.00 -7.74
CA LEU A 9 -3.85 9.31 -6.34
C LEU A 9 -3.69 8.03 -5.53
N LEU A 10 -2.62 7.94 -4.73
CA LEU A 10 -2.44 6.88 -3.75
C LEU A 10 -3.07 7.33 -2.43
N LEU A 11 -4.02 6.55 -1.95
CA LEU A 11 -4.65 6.76 -0.65
C LEU A 11 -4.24 5.61 0.27
N GLU A 12 -3.76 5.95 1.45
CA GLU A 12 -3.19 4.99 2.38
C GLU A 12 -3.87 5.07 3.75
N PRO A 13 -4.07 3.94 4.42
CA PRO A 13 -4.64 3.90 5.76
C PRO A 13 -3.68 4.49 6.78
N SER A 14 -4.19 4.80 7.96
CA SER A 14 -3.33 5.13 9.11
C SER A 14 -2.39 3.97 9.41
N ARG A 15 -1.11 4.28 9.57
CA ARG A 15 -0.06 3.32 9.93
C ARG A 15 0.93 3.93 10.88
N THR A 16 1.52 3.08 11.71
CA THR A 16 2.56 3.45 12.66
C THR A 16 3.84 2.71 12.32
N ASN A 17 4.92 3.44 12.08
CA ASN A 17 6.25 2.84 12.10
C ASN A 17 6.66 2.63 13.55
N LEU A 18 6.84 1.36 13.95
CA LEU A 18 7.14 0.97 15.32
C LEU A 18 8.59 1.20 15.73
N PHE A 19 9.52 1.40 14.78
CA PHE A 19 10.88 1.80 15.14
C PHE A 19 10.88 3.20 15.72
N SER A 20 11.64 3.42 16.76
CA SER A 20 11.87 4.77 17.32
C SER A 20 12.97 5.53 16.59
N GLN A 21 13.84 4.83 15.85
CA GLN A 21 14.97 5.37 15.08
C GLN A 21 15.03 4.65 13.73
N SER A 22 14.30 5.15 12.75
CA SER A 22 14.19 4.49 11.44
C SER A 22 15.32 4.86 10.48
N GLU A 23 16.02 5.96 10.72
CA GLU A 23 17.12 6.46 9.88
C GLU A 23 18.46 6.44 10.62
N TYR A 24 18.48 6.46 11.94
CA TYR A 24 19.68 6.48 12.74
C TYR A 24 20.11 5.04 13.11
N PHE A 25 20.81 4.37 12.19
CA PHE A 25 21.28 2.99 12.39
C PHE A 25 22.46 2.88 13.38
N GLY A 26 23.05 3.98 13.81
CA GLY A 26 24.03 4.01 14.88
C GLY A 26 23.48 3.57 16.25
N ASP A 27 22.15 3.58 16.42
CA ASP A 27 21.43 3.13 17.63
C ASP A 27 20.96 1.65 17.53
N TRP A 28 21.27 0.98 16.41
CA TRP A 28 20.95 -0.43 16.22
C TRP A 28 22.12 -1.31 16.68
N THR A 29 21.82 -2.48 17.17
CA THR A 29 22.85 -3.43 17.56
C THR A 29 23.46 -4.08 16.34
N THR A 30 24.76 -3.92 16.16
CA THR A 30 25.55 -4.58 15.09
C THR A 30 26.08 -5.94 15.52
N PHE A 31 26.35 -6.78 14.54
CA PHE A 31 26.81 -8.14 14.74
C PHE A 31 27.68 -8.54 13.55
N ARG A 32 28.97 -8.83 13.75
CA ARG A 32 30.00 -9.09 12.70
C ARG A 32 30.03 -7.99 11.61
N SER A 33 29.65 -6.81 11.99
CA SER A 33 29.56 -5.66 11.09
C SER A 33 29.71 -4.36 11.85
N SER A 34 29.99 -3.31 11.13
CA SER A 34 29.93 -1.93 11.60
C SER A 34 29.03 -1.10 10.71
N VAL A 35 28.63 0.06 11.20
CA VAL A 35 27.86 1.05 10.41
C VAL A 35 28.60 2.37 10.35
N SER A 36 28.57 2.99 9.17
CA SER A 36 29.14 4.33 8.94
C SER A 36 28.05 5.24 8.36
N ALA A 37 27.87 6.40 8.97
CA ALA A 37 26.85 7.36 8.56
C ALA A 37 27.30 8.17 7.32
N ASN A 38 26.33 8.76 6.61
CA ASN A 38 26.56 9.72 5.52
C ASN A 38 27.41 9.16 4.37
N GLN A 39 27.21 7.89 4.00
CA GLN A 39 28.02 7.21 3.00
C GLN A 39 27.45 7.24 1.59
N ALA A 40 26.16 7.58 1.44
CA ALA A 40 25.51 7.68 0.15
C ALA A 40 24.34 8.68 0.20
N THR A 41 23.95 9.17 -0.98
CA THR A 41 22.70 9.91 -1.13
C THR A 41 21.53 8.94 -0.98
N SER A 42 20.66 9.21 -0.02
CA SER A 42 19.49 8.39 0.29
C SER A 42 18.37 8.55 -0.76
N PRO A 43 17.31 7.74 -0.69
CA PRO A 43 16.13 7.90 -1.54
C PRO A 43 15.45 9.27 -1.45
N GLU A 44 15.61 10.01 -0.37
CA GLU A 44 15.05 11.36 -0.21
C GLU A 44 15.94 12.46 -0.81
N GLY A 45 17.13 12.11 -1.34
CA GLY A 45 18.04 13.04 -1.99
C GLY A 45 19.09 13.70 -1.08
N LEU A 46 19.18 13.32 0.19
CA LEU A 46 20.17 13.82 1.14
C LEU A 46 21.32 12.83 1.33
N THR A 47 22.51 13.31 1.66
CA THR A 47 23.66 12.44 1.98
C THR A 47 23.60 12.01 3.44
N ASN A 48 22.66 11.13 3.77
CA ASN A 48 22.38 10.65 5.12
C ASN A 48 22.20 9.12 5.21
N ALA A 49 22.38 8.39 4.11
CA ALA A 49 22.33 6.93 4.14
C ALA A 49 23.55 6.36 4.88
N TYR A 50 23.32 5.26 5.60
CA TYR A 50 24.37 4.50 6.28
C TYR A 50 24.94 3.44 5.36
N LYS A 51 26.21 3.09 5.55
CA LYS A 51 26.81 1.87 5.02
C LYS A 51 26.93 0.84 6.12
N LEU A 52 26.31 -0.31 5.92
CA LEU A 52 26.52 -1.52 6.74
C LEU A 52 27.72 -2.25 6.15
N ILE A 53 28.78 -2.42 6.93
CA ILE A 53 30.09 -2.89 6.47
C ILE A 53 30.35 -4.26 7.13
N GLN A 54 30.72 -5.25 6.32
CA GLN A 54 31.15 -6.56 6.81
C GLN A 54 32.51 -6.44 7.48
N GLU A 55 32.64 -6.94 8.70
CA GLU A 55 33.95 -6.98 9.42
C GLU A 55 34.96 -7.89 8.72
N SER A 56 36.20 -7.45 8.65
CA SER A 56 37.30 -8.23 8.11
C SER A 56 37.48 -9.55 8.85
N GLY A 57 37.70 -10.63 8.09
CA GLY A 57 37.89 -11.98 8.65
C GLY A 57 36.61 -12.72 9.08
N GLN A 58 35.45 -12.05 9.05
CA GLN A 58 34.17 -12.65 9.41
C GLN A 58 33.50 -13.27 8.18
N THR A 59 33.64 -14.58 8.01
CA THR A 59 33.08 -15.30 6.83
C THR A 59 31.60 -15.66 6.92
N SER A 60 30.95 -15.35 8.03
CA SER A 60 29.49 -15.40 8.16
C SER A 60 28.92 -13.99 8.05
N SER A 61 27.75 -13.88 7.46
CA SER A 61 27.03 -12.60 7.27
C SER A 61 27.02 -11.75 8.52
N GLY A 62 27.46 -10.52 8.38
CA GLY A 62 27.28 -9.45 9.35
C GLY A 62 25.96 -8.74 9.13
N GLY A 63 25.45 -8.12 10.15
CA GLY A 63 24.20 -7.43 10.10
C GLY A 63 23.95 -6.54 11.30
N LEU A 64 22.76 -5.96 11.33
CA LEU A 64 22.28 -5.16 12.45
C LEU A 64 20.81 -5.46 12.74
N PHE A 65 20.36 -5.15 13.94
CA PHE A 65 18.98 -5.40 14.36
C PHE A 65 18.50 -4.42 15.41
N LYS A 66 17.18 -4.29 15.49
CA LYS A 66 16.48 -3.55 16.55
C LYS A 66 15.16 -4.22 16.87
N GLY A 67 14.91 -4.49 18.16
CA GLY A 67 13.66 -5.06 18.62
C GLY A 67 12.53 -4.03 18.69
N VAL A 68 11.31 -4.48 18.48
CA VAL A 68 10.08 -3.70 18.63
C VAL A 68 9.03 -4.51 19.39
N THR A 69 8.13 -3.81 20.07
CA THR A 69 6.92 -4.42 20.67
C THR A 69 5.85 -4.59 19.60
N THR A 70 5.19 -5.72 19.58
CA THR A 70 4.15 -6.10 18.62
C THR A 70 2.92 -6.63 19.33
N ILE A 71 1.84 -6.83 18.59
CA ILE A 71 0.63 -7.53 19.05
C ILE A 71 0.72 -8.97 18.56
N ASP A 72 0.40 -9.91 19.45
CA ASP A 72 0.39 -11.34 19.12
C ASP A 72 -0.65 -11.70 18.07
N ALA A 73 -0.38 -12.76 17.30
CA ALA A 73 -1.25 -13.31 16.26
C ALA A 73 -1.67 -12.29 15.19
N THR A 74 -0.83 -11.30 14.91
CA THR A 74 -1.08 -10.29 13.89
C THR A 74 -0.04 -10.33 12.78
N THR A 75 -0.41 -9.82 11.59
CA THR A 75 0.51 -9.72 10.45
C THR A 75 1.19 -8.36 10.44
N TYR A 76 2.50 -8.37 10.22
CA TYR A 76 3.33 -7.18 10.09
C TYR A 76 4.10 -7.20 8.77
N THR A 77 4.38 -6.02 8.26
CA THR A 77 5.30 -5.82 7.15
C THR A 77 6.50 -5.01 7.62
N TYR A 78 7.70 -5.55 7.38
CA TYR A 78 8.97 -4.90 7.62
C TYR A 78 9.59 -4.47 6.29
N THR A 79 10.02 -3.22 6.20
CA THR A 79 10.71 -2.68 5.02
C THR A 79 11.98 -1.93 5.39
N PHE A 80 12.91 -1.86 4.45
CA PHE A 80 14.09 -1.01 4.49
C PHE A 80 14.54 -0.72 3.06
N PHE A 81 15.26 0.37 2.88
CA PHE A 81 15.90 0.67 1.60
C PHE A 81 17.32 0.14 1.61
N ALA A 82 17.73 -0.48 0.52
CA ALA A 82 19.09 -0.99 0.35
C ALA A 82 19.62 -0.70 -1.05
N LYS A 83 20.94 -0.51 -1.13
CA LYS A 83 21.69 -0.31 -2.38
C LYS A 83 23.03 -1.03 -2.29
N GLU A 84 23.48 -1.61 -3.39
CA GLU A 84 24.80 -2.24 -3.49
C GLU A 84 25.93 -1.26 -3.13
N ALA A 85 26.90 -1.73 -2.34
CA ALA A 85 28.10 -1.00 -1.98
C ALA A 85 29.29 -1.95 -1.78
N GLY A 86 29.42 -2.94 -2.68
CA GLY A 86 30.44 -3.98 -2.70
C GLY A 86 29.90 -5.38 -2.47
N TYR A 87 28.70 -5.52 -1.92
CA TYR A 87 27.94 -6.76 -1.91
C TYR A 87 26.61 -6.56 -2.64
N GLY A 88 26.32 -7.43 -3.61
CA GLY A 88 25.14 -7.36 -4.46
C GLY A 88 23.88 -7.99 -3.85
N TRP A 89 23.99 -8.61 -2.68
CA TRP A 89 22.86 -9.24 -1.98
C TRP A 89 22.74 -8.79 -0.54
N CYS A 90 21.50 -8.79 -0.06
CA CYS A 90 21.19 -8.68 1.36
C CYS A 90 20.05 -9.63 1.74
N PHE A 91 19.82 -9.82 3.03
CA PHE A 91 18.60 -10.47 3.49
C PHE A 91 18.04 -9.83 4.76
N ALA A 92 16.72 -9.86 4.86
CA ALA A 92 16.01 -9.61 6.10
C ALA A 92 15.87 -10.90 6.89
N ARG A 93 16.04 -10.81 8.21
CA ARG A 93 15.62 -11.85 9.15
C ARG A 93 14.67 -11.23 10.16
N LEU A 94 13.59 -11.90 10.45
CA LEU A 94 12.65 -11.52 11.50
C LEU A 94 12.54 -12.64 12.50
N MET A 95 12.79 -12.31 13.76
CA MET A 95 12.57 -13.20 14.90
C MET A 95 11.33 -12.72 15.63
N GLY A 96 10.36 -13.61 15.83
CA GLY A 96 9.14 -13.28 16.57
C GLY A 96 8.36 -14.55 16.93
N GLY A 97 7.85 -14.64 18.16
CA GLY A 97 7.05 -15.76 18.63
C GLY A 97 7.72 -17.14 18.50
N GLY A 98 9.06 -17.22 18.63
CA GLY A 98 9.82 -18.46 18.43
C GLY A 98 10.10 -18.81 16.96
N ASN A 99 9.59 -18.07 16.00
CA ASN A 99 9.82 -18.27 14.58
C ASN A 99 10.94 -17.37 14.04
N ASN A 100 11.54 -17.83 12.95
CA ASN A 100 12.49 -17.04 12.17
C ASN A 100 12.03 -17.02 10.72
N TYR A 101 11.81 -15.83 10.19
CA TYR A 101 11.45 -15.58 8.80
C TYR A 101 12.64 -14.97 8.08
N TYR A 102 12.93 -15.41 6.87
CA TYR A 102 14.04 -14.89 6.06
C TYR A 102 13.54 -14.51 4.68
N ALA A 103 14.10 -13.44 4.13
CA ALA A 103 13.89 -13.03 2.74
C ALA A 103 15.18 -12.46 2.16
N TRP A 104 15.65 -13.00 1.03
CA TRP A 104 16.85 -12.54 0.32
C TRP A 104 16.48 -11.60 -0.82
N PHE A 105 17.39 -10.65 -1.11
CA PHE A 105 17.20 -9.62 -2.11
C PHE A 105 18.50 -9.41 -2.89
N ASP A 106 18.40 -9.49 -4.23
CA ASP A 106 19.47 -9.18 -5.17
C ASP A 106 19.44 -7.68 -5.51
N LEU A 107 20.36 -6.94 -4.94
CA LEU A 107 20.48 -5.49 -5.14
C LEU A 107 21.16 -5.10 -6.45
N SER A 108 21.85 -6.05 -7.11
CA SER A 108 22.46 -5.80 -8.42
C SER A 108 21.42 -5.87 -9.56
N ASN A 109 20.41 -6.73 -9.41
CA ASN A 109 19.42 -6.99 -10.47
C ASN A 109 17.99 -6.59 -10.08
N GLY A 110 17.73 -6.21 -8.81
CA GLY A 110 16.38 -5.86 -8.34
C GLY A 110 15.44 -7.07 -8.28
N ILE A 111 15.94 -8.25 -7.90
CA ILE A 111 15.19 -9.49 -7.90
C ILE A 111 15.06 -10.03 -6.48
N LYS A 112 13.85 -10.44 -6.08
CA LYS A 112 13.66 -11.14 -4.81
C LYS A 112 14.22 -12.55 -4.89
N GLY A 113 14.91 -12.97 -3.83
CA GLY A 113 15.39 -14.33 -3.65
C GLY A 113 14.38 -15.20 -2.89
N ASN A 114 14.88 -16.21 -2.23
CA ASN A 114 14.12 -17.12 -1.39
C ASN A 114 13.45 -16.39 -0.21
N VAL A 115 12.33 -16.95 0.22
CA VAL A 115 11.63 -16.57 1.45
C VAL A 115 11.25 -17.83 2.22
N THR A 116 11.25 -17.77 3.55
CA THR A 116 11.01 -18.95 4.40
C THR A 116 9.81 -18.79 5.31
N ASN A 117 9.34 -19.92 5.84
CA ASN A 117 8.37 -20.04 6.93
C ASN A 117 7.02 -19.32 6.65
N GLY A 118 6.56 -19.35 5.39
CA GLY A 118 5.25 -18.78 5.02
C GLY A 118 5.20 -17.25 4.98
N ALA A 119 6.34 -16.56 5.12
CA ALA A 119 6.41 -15.13 4.85
C ALA A 119 6.30 -14.84 3.36
N THR A 120 5.98 -13.62 3.00
CA THR A 120 6.05 -13.10 1.62
C THR A 120 7.06 -11.98 1.54
N SER A 121 7.63 -11.73 0.36
CA SER A 121 8.60 -10.64 0.16
C SER A 121 8.41 -9.95 -1.17
N ALA A 122 8.82 -8.68 -1.24
CA ALA A 122 8.93 -7.92 -2.48
C ALA A 122 10.22 -7.08 -2.48
N ILE A 123 10.69 -6.74 -3.66
CA ILE A 123 11.76 -5.77 -3.90
C ILE A 123 11.28 -4.80 -4.98
N GLU A 124 11.33 -3.52 -4.71
CA GLU A 124 10.78 -2.48 -5.58
C GLU A 124 11.88 -1.47 -5.92
N PRO A 125 12.09 -1.14 -7.20
CA PRO A 125 13.06 -0.10 -7.58
C PRO A 125 12.58 1.26 -7.07
N TYR A 126 13.51 2.02 -6.47
CA TYR A 126 13.21 3.33 -5.88
C TYR A 126 14.06 4.48 -6.48
N GLY A 127 14.64 4.24 -7.64
CA GLY A 127 15.52 5.18 -8.33
C GLY A 127 16.97 5.18 -7.81
N ASN A 128 17.91 5.64 -8.63
CA ASN A 128 19.33 5.76 -8.29
C ASN A 128 19.94 4.47 -7.69
N ASP A 129 19.55 3.32 -8.20
CA ASP A 129 19.95 1.96 -7.76
C ASP A 129 19.53 1.61 -6.33
N TRP A 130 18.64 2.37 -5.73
CA TRP A 130 18.00 1.99 -4.49
C TRP A 130 16.83 1.04 -4.73
N TYR A 131 16.69 0.11 -3.82
CA TYR A 131 15.55 -0.79 -3.76
C TYR A 131 14.87 -0.70 -2.40
N ARG A 132 13.55 -0.71 -2.39
CA ARG A 132 12.78 -0.95 -1.18
C ARG A 132 12.56 -2.45 -1.04
N CYS A 133 13.14 -3.06 -0.03
CA CYS A 133 13.02 -4.46 0.32
C CYS A 133 11.91 -4.62 1.37
N SER A 134 11.02 -5.58 1.20
CA SER A 134 9.93 -5.84 2.13
C SER A 134 9.78 -7.33 2.46
N ILE A 135 9.40 -7.62 3.71
CA ILE A 135 8.98 -8.94 4.15
C ILE A 135 7.73 -8.83 5.02
N THR A 136 6.69 -9.59 4.67
CA THR A 136 5.44 -9.69 5.43
C THR A 136 5.36 -11.03 6.12
N PHE A 137 5.04 -11.04 7.40
CA PHE A 137 5.07 -12.23 8.25
C PHE A 137 3.95 -12.20 9.30
N ALA A 138 3.48 -13.38 9.69
CA ALA A 138 2.57 -13.54 10.82
C ALA A 138 3.39 -13.59 12.12
N ASN A 139 3.23 -12.59 12.99
CA ASN A 139 3.91 -12.57 14.27
C ASN A 139 3.12 -13.37 15.31
N LEU A 140 3.77 -14.32 15.94
CA LEU A 140 3.19 -15.17 17.00
C LEU A 140 3.78 -14.81 18.37
N GLY A 141 3.85 -13.52 18.71
CA GLY A 141 4.36 -13.04 19.98
C GLY A 141 4.25 -11.53 20.14
N THR A 142 4.52 -11.05 21.34
CA THR A 142 4.42 -9.64 21.70
C THR A 142 5.67 -8.82 21.37
N SER A 143 6.63 -9.43 20.67
CA SER A 143 7.85 -8.77 20.21
C SER A 143 8.30 -9.32 18.87
N ALA A 144 8.94 -8.46 18.07
CA ALA A 144 9.65 -8.84 16.87
C ALA A 144 11.06 -8.22 16.87
N VAL A 145 12.03 -8.93 16.31
CA VAL A 145 13.40 -8.44 16.16
C VAL A 145 13.80 -8.49 14.68
N PRO A 146 13.52 -7.41 13.95
CA PRO A 146 13.96 -7.26 12.56
C PRO A 146 15.46 -7.06 12.45
N HIS A 147 16.06 -7.72 11.45
CA HIS A 147 17.48 -7.65 11.12
C HIS A 147 17.64 -7.28 9.64
N ILE A 148 18.76 -6.63 9.33
CA ILE A 148 19.30 -6.48 7.97
C ILE A 148 20.69 -7.15 7.97
N TYR A 149 20.92 -8.07 7.04
CA TYR A 149 22.19 -8.77 6.86
C TYR A 149 22.75 -8.54 5.48
N ILE A 150 24.07 -8.53 5.40
CA ILE A 150 24.83 -8.62 4.16
C ILE A 150 24.78 -10.07 3.64
N ALA A 151 24.69 -10.26 2.33
CA ALA A 151 24.82 -11.56 1.67
C ALA A 151 25.60 -11.43 0.35
N GLU A 152 26.07 -12.57 -0.17
CA GLU A 152 26.70 -12.66 -1.50
C GLU A 152 25.84 -13.41 -2.51
N ALA A 153 24.88 -14.20 -2.02
CA ALA A 153 24.02 -15.00 -2.88
C ALA A 153 22.67 -15.28 -2.21
N ASN A 154 21.72 -15.73 -3.03
CA ASN A 154 20.41 -16.20 -2.58
C ASN A 154 20.58 -17.37 -1.59
N SER A 155 19.81 -17.34 -0.50
CA SER A 155 19.80 -18.39 0.55
C SER A 155 21.15 -18.61 1.24
N SER A 156 22.10 -17.70 1.10
CA SER A 156 23.41 -17.81 1.74
C SER A 156 23.55 -16.80 2.89
N ALA A 157 24.13 -17.25 3.98
CA ALA A 157 24.62 -16.44 5.08
C ALA A 157 26.16 -16.51 5.21
N ALA A 158 26.84 -16.88 4.12
CA ALA A 158 28.29 -16.88 4.01
C ALA A 158 28.77 -15.66 3.23
N VAL A 159 29.93 -15.16 3.60
CA VAL A 159 30.62 -14.05 2.95
C VAL A 159 32.06 -14.47 2.68
N SER A 160 32.49 -14.31 1.42
CA SER A 160 33.85 -14.65 1.00
C SER A 160 34.77 -13.43 1.09
N ASN A 161 35.98 -13.65 1.60
CA ASN A 161 37.04 -12.63 1.66
C ASN A 161 36.59 -11.25 2.16
N PRO A 162 36.00 -11.16 3.36
CA PRO A 162 35.56 -9.90 3.94
C PRO A 162 36.77 -8.99 4.22
N ASP A 163 36.76 -7.79 3.65
CA ASP A 163 37.88 -6.85 3.68
C ASP A 163 37.74 -5.70 4.71
N GLY A 164 36.58 -5.61 5.36
CA GLY A 164 36.29 -4.53 6.30
C GLY A 164 35.91 -3.21 5.61
N VAL A 165 35.69 -3.23 4.28
CA VAL A 165 35.35 -2.04 3.47
C VAL A 165 34.04 -2.26 2.71
N LYS A 166 33.84 -3.43 2.12
CA LYS A 166 32.63 -3.78 1.38
C LYS A 166 31.43 -3.89 2.31
N GLY A 167 30.28 -3.50 1.78
CA GLY A 167 29.02 -3.53 2.51
C GLY A 167 27.84 -3.32 1.59
N ILE A 168 26.75 -2.88 2.16
CA ILE A 168 25.55 -2.39 1.49
C ILE A 168 25.20 -1.02 2.08
N ASN A 169 24.67 -0.10 1.25
CA ASN A 169 24.06 1.11 1.78
C ASN A 169 22.65 0.79 2.24
N ILE A 170 22.24 1.37 3.37
CA ILE A 170 20.92 1.18 3.98
C ILE A 170 20.31 2.52 4.38
N TYR A 171 19.00 2.60 4.29
CA TYR A 171 18.22 3.78 4.68
C TYR A 171 16.80 3.38 5.10
N GLY A 172 16.17 4.16 5.95
CA GLY A 172 14.74 4.17 6.21
C GLY A 172 14.11 2.80 6.51
N ALA A 173 14.28 2.31 7.74
CA ALA A 173 13.61 1.09 8.19
C ALA A 173 12.20 1.37 8.71
N GLN A 174 11.24 0.49 8.38
CA GLN A 174 9.86 0.60 8.85
C GLN A 174 9.31 -0.78 9.18
N ILE A 175 8.65 -0.91 10.32
CA ILE A 175 7.82 -2.08 10.65
C ILE A 175 6.44 -1.57 11.06
N GLU A 176 5.43 -2.06 10.38
CA GLU A 176 4.06 -1.63 10.52
C GLU A 176 3.08 -2.81 10.55
N LEU A 177 1.95 -2.62 11.22
CA LEU A 177 0.85 -3.58 11.19
C LEU A 177 0.22 -3.60 9.81
N GLY A 178 0.05 -4.78 9.21
CA GLY A 178 -0.60 -4.95 7.92
C GLY A 178 0.11 -5.96 7.02
N THR A 179 -0.55 -6.29 5.91
CA THR A 179 -0.14 -7.32 4.95
C THR A 179 0.66 -6.77 3.75
N TYR A 180 0.90 -5.47 3.72
CA TYR A 180 1.65 -4.76 2.67
C TYR A 180 2.30 -3.51 3.28
N PRO A 181 3.40 -3.02 2.69
CA PRO A 181 4.04 -1.78 3.13
C PRO A 181 3.27 -0.56 2.65
N THR A 182 3.16 0.46 3.51
CA THR A 182 2.72 1.80 3.10
C THR A 182 3.92 2.72 2.85
N SER A 183 3.69 3.95 2.40
CA SER A 183 4.74 4.96 2.22
C SER A 183 5.58 5.08 3.48
N TYR A 184 6.88 5.32 3.29
CA TYR A 184 7.83 5.38 4.39
C TYR A 184 7.47 6.49 5.38
N ILE A 185 7.48 6.14 6.68
CA ILE A 185 7.19 7.04 7.81
C ILE A 185 8.49 7.19 8.62
N PRO A 186 9.19 8.32 8.49
CA PRO A 186 10.42 8.57 9.25
C PRO A 186 10.12 8.69 10.74
N THR A 187 11.07 8.24 11.57
CA THR A 187 10.95 8.30 13.04
C THR A 187 12.25 8.78 13.67
N TYR A 188 12.12 9.64 14.67
CA TYR A 188 13.21 10.27 15.40
C TYR A 188 12.95 10.17 16.90
N SER A 189 13.61 9.24 17.57
CA SER A 189 13.53 8.94 19.01
C SER A 189 12.23 8.26 19.49
N VAL A 190 11.13 8.37 18.76
CA VAL A 190 9.83 7.73 19.07
C VAL A 190 9.21 7.15 17.82
N SER A 191 8.31 6.17 17.98
CA SER A 191 7.46 5.70 16.88
C SER A 191 6.59 6.84 16.36
N ALA A 192 6.28 6.82 15.06
CA ALA A 192 5.44 7.84 14.42
C ALA A 192 4.26 7.20 13.71
N THR A 193 3.10 7.84 13.83
CA THR A 193 1.88 7.42 13.14
C THR A 193 1.56 8.44 12.06
N ARG A 194 1.43 7.96 10.82
CA ARG A 194 0.80 8.72 9.74
C ARG A 194 -0.71 8.55 9.84
N ALA A 195 -1.43 9.66 9.77
CA ALA A 195 -2.90 9.64 9.67
C ALA A 195 -3.33 8.97 8.36
N VAL A 196 -4.58 8.53 8.32
CA VAL A 196 -5.23 8.06 7.11
C VAL A 196 -5.33 9.21 6.09
N ASP A 197 -5.09 8.91 4.84
CA ASP A 197 -5.28 9.88 3.78
C ASP A 197 -6.77 10.14 3.52
N VAL A 198 -7.13 11.41 3.32
CA VAL A 198 -8.49 11.83 3.03
C VAL A 198 -8.48 12.65 1.75
N CYS A 199 -9.26 12.20 0.77
CA CYS A 199 -9.51 12.96 -0.45
C CYS A 199 -11.01 13.24 -0.57
N ASN A 200 -11.40 14.50 -0.39
CA ASN A 200 -12.78 14.90 -0.53
C ASN A 200 -12.91 16.30 -1.11
N LYS A 201 -14.11 16.58 -1.65
CA LYS A 201 -14.58 17.92 -1.97
C LYS A 201 -15.90 18.12 -1.27
N LEU A 202 -15.92 19.01 -0.32
CA LEU A 202 -17.13 19.56 0.30
C LEU A 202 -17.70 20.66 -0.60
N ASP A 203 -18.99 20.94 -0.49
CA ASP A 203 -19.69 21.91 -1.35
C ASP A 203 -19.58 21.59 -2.85
N ALA A 204 -19.75 20.31 -3.20
CA ALA A 204 -19.68 19.80 -4.57
C ALA A 204 -21.04 19.78 -5.29
N SER A 205 -22.09 20.41 -4.75
CA SER A 205 -23.43 20.45 -5.38
C SER A 205 -23.42 21.05 -6.76
N GLY A 206 -22.48 21.95 -7.05
CA GLY A 206 -22.28 22.55 -8.36
C GLY A 206 -21.70 21.59 -9.41
N GLU A 207 -21.01 20.53 -9.01
CA GLU A 207 -20.38 19.53 -9.89
C GLU A 207 -21.16 18.23 -9.99
N ILE A 208 -21.95 17.90 -8.97
CA ILE A 208 -22.76 16.69 -8.88
C ILE A 208 -24.14 16.95 -9.49
N GLY A 209 -24.61 16.10 -10.39
CA GLY A 209 -25.97 16.14 -10.89
C GLY A 209 -26.98 15.84 -9.77
N GLN A 210 -27.96 16.74 -9.55
CA GLN A 210 -28.88 16.64 -8.42
C GLN A 210 -30.14 15.81 -8.71
N THR A 211 -30.46 15.60 -9.96
CA THR A 211 -31.62 14.80 -10.42
C THR A 211 -31.22 13.59 -11.22
N GLU A 212 -30.03 13.64 -11.80
CA GLU A 212 -29.38 12.57 -12.55
C GLU A 212 -27.89 12.85 -12.66
N GLY A 213 -27.09 11.83 -12.94
CA GLY A 213 -25.65 11.97 -13.15
C GLY A 213 -24.94 10.65 -13.41
N THR A 214 -23.65 10.76 -13.64
CA THR A 214 -22.76 9.60 -13.77
C THR A 214 -21.45 9.89 -13.04
N VAL A 215 -21.00 8.95 -12.23
CA VAL A 215 -19.67 8.94 -11.64
C VAL A 215 -18.85 7.86 -12.34
N PHE A 216 -17.77 8.26 -12.97
CA PHE A 216 -16.78 7.34 -13.52
C PHE A 216 -15.50 7.39 -12.67
N PHE A 217 -14.88 6.24 -12.47
CA PHE A 217 -13.55 6.17 -11.88
C PHE A 217 -12.75 5.00 -12.45
N GLU A 218 -11.44 5.22 -12.54
CA GLU A 218 -10.45 4.21 -12.88
C GLU A 218 -9.60 3.90 -11.66
N TRP A 219 -9.65 2.65 -11.22
CA TRP A 219 -9.08 2.19 -9.97
C TRP A 219 -8.20 0.95 -10.17
N ASP A 220 -7.02 0.95 -9.57
CA ASP A 220 -6.18 -0.24 -9.50
C ASP A 220 -6.67 -1.15 -8.36
N TYR A 221 -7.55 -2.09 -8.72
CA TYR A 221 -8.11 -3.05 -7.79
C TYR A 221 -7.04 -4.02 -7.32
N GLN A 222 -6.63 -3.86 -6.07
CA GLN A 222 -5.70 -4.72 -5.36
C GLN A 222 -6.46 -5.47 -4.25
N ASN A 223 -5.74 -6.27 -3.46
CA ASN A 223 -6.32 -6.94 -2.31
C ASN A 223 -6.86 -5.92 -1.29
N VAL A 224 -8.15 -5.92 -1.07
CA VAL A 224 -8.87 -4.97 -0.20
C VAL A 224 -8.81 -5.32 1.30
N GLY A 225 -7.83 -6.07 1.78
CA GLY A 225 -7.69 -6.39 3.21
C GLY A 225 -8.91 -7.13 3.82
N SER A 226 -8.71 -7.86 4.87
CA SER A 226 -9.67 -8.86 5.36
C SER A 226 -10.80 -8.34 6.25
N SER A 227 -10.87 -7.08 6.63
CA SER A 227 -11.85 -6.64 7.63
C SER A 227 -12.69 -5.45 7.19
N GLY A 228 -13.85 -5.71 6.64
CA GLY A 228 -14.92 -4.71 6.48
C GLY A 228 -15.16 -4.19 5.07
N GLY A 229 -14.16 -4.21 4.18
CA GLY A 229 -14.30 -3.67 2.81
C GLY A 229 -13.90 -2.19 2.69
N ASN A 230 -13.91 -1.66 1.47
CA ASN A 230 -13.44 -0.30 1.14
C ASN A 230 -14.43 0.42 0.25
N ILE A 231 -14.77 1.66 0.60
CA ILE A 231 -15.55 2.54 -0.27
C ILE A 231 -14.59 3.25 -1.21
N VAL A 232 -14.77 3.02 -2.50
CA VAL A 232 -13.87 3.54 -3.55
C VAL A 232 -14.25 4.97 -3.92
N VAL A 233 -15.54 5.24 -4.13
CA VAL A 233 -16.09 6.57 -4.38
C VAL A 233 -17.43 6.68 -3.68
N SER A 234 -17.70 7.83 -3.06
CA SER A 234 -18.98 8.17 -2.46
C SER A 234 -19.38 9.60 -2.78
N LEU A 235 -20.62 9.80 -3.21
CA LEU A 235 -21.30 11.06 -3.20
C LEU A 235 -22.20 11.10 -1.97
N ALA A 236 -22.18 12.17 -1.20
CA ALA A 236 -22.95 12.27 0.01
C ALA A 236 -23.69 13.62 0.12
N GLY A 237 -24.78 13.61 0.85
CA GLY A 237 -25.52 14.79 1.29
C GLY A 237 -25.61 14.81 2.81
N THR A 238 -26.79 15.11 3.33
CA THR A 238 -27.10 14.94 4.75
C THR A 238 -27.25 13.46 5.11
N HIS A 239 -27.46 13.14 6.37
CA HIS A 239 -27.55 11.77 6.86
C HIS A 239 -28.53 10.90 6.02
N LEU A 240 -28.09 9.69 5.62
CA LEU A 240 -28.79 8.74 4.76
C LEU A 240 -29.14 9.28 3.36
N GLN A 241 -28.36 10.20 2.83
CA GLN A 241 -28.42 10.67 1.43
C GLN A 241 -27.07 10.40 0.78
N GLU A 242 -26.95 9.30 0.02
CA GLU A 242 -25.66 8.80 -0.43
C GLU A 242 -25.78 7.97 -1.71
N ILE A 243 -24.75 8.06 -2.54
CA ILE A 243 -24.47 7.14 -3.65
C ILE A 243 -23.04 6.67 -3.48
N TYR A 244 -22.79 5.37 -3.35
CA TYR A 244 -21.43 4.88 -3.19
C TYR A 244 -21.17 3.54 -3.89
N PHE A 245 -19.91 3.32 -4.17
CA PHE A 245 -19.37 2.03 -4.62
C PHE A 245 -18.45 1.47 -3.56
N TRP A 246 -18.83 0.32 -3.04
CA TRP A 246 -18.14 -0.40 -1.97
C TRP A 246 -17.66 -1.76 -2.44
N VAL A 247 -16.44 -2.13 -2.08
CA VAL A 247 -15.91 -3.48 -2.30
C VAL A 247 -15.62 -4.11 -0.95
N GLN A 248 -16.24 -5.24 -0.68
CA GLN A 248 -16.10 -6.01 0.54
C GLN A 248 -14.77 -6.78 0.57
N GLY A 249 -14.31 -7.19 1.75
CA GLY A 249 -13.08 -7.97 1.92
C GLY A 249 -13.07 -9.34 1.20
N ASN A 250 -14.24 -9.86 0.84
CA ASN A 250 -14.38 -11.08 0.04
C ASN A 250 -14.32 -10.84 -1.49
N GLY A 251 -14.09 -9.58 -1.92
CA GLY A 251 -14.03 -9.19 -3.32
C GLY A 251 -15.38 -8.96 -4.00
N ASN A 252 -16.48 -8.96 -3.27
CA ASN A 252 -17.78 -8.57 -3.79
C ASN A 252 -17.92 -7.05 -3.79
N TYR A 253 -18.54 -6.50 -4.83
CA TYR A 253 -18.90 -5.07 -4.89
C TYR A 253 -20.37 -4.85 -4.57
N ILE A 254 -20.66 -3.62 -4.14
CA ILE A 254 -22.00 -3.10 -3.97
C ILE A 254 -22.03 -1.66 -4.50
N TYR A 255 -22.97 -1.37 -5.39
CA TYR A 255 -23.41 -0.02 -5.75
C TYR A 255 -24.72 0.23 -5.02
N ASP A 256 -24.67 1.10 -4.02
CA ASP A 256 -25.81 1.47 -3.20
C ASP A 256 -26.23 2.93 -3.41
N VAL A 257 -27.53 3.15 -3.34
CA VAL A 257 -28.14 4.48 -3.28
C VAL A 257 -29.05 4.54 -2.07
N TYR A 258 -28.86 5.56 -1.25
CA TYR A 258 -29.69 5.87 -0.09
C TYR A 258 -30.36 7.24 -0.24
N ASN A 259 -31.65 7.30 -0.03
CA ASN A 259 -32.43 8.53 0.12
C ASN A 259 -33.42 8.34 1.28
N SER A 260 -32.93 8.56 2.50
CA SER A 260 -33.60 8.22 3.80
C SER A 260 -33.76 6.71 4.02
N SER A 261 -33.77 5.90 3.00
CA SER A 261 -33.74 4.44 3.01
C SER A 261 -33.00 3.94 1.77
N GLN A 262 -32.59 2.67 1.77
CA GLN A 262 -31.97 2.06 0.60
C GLN A 262 -32.95 2.11 -0.59
N GLN A 263 -32.50 2.70 -1.69
CA GLN A 263 -33.25 2.83 -2.94
C GLN A 263 -32.77 1.83 -3.99
N VAL A 264 -31.47 1.61 -4.06
CA VAL A 264 -30.82 0.74 -5.05
C VAL A 264 -29.78 -0.11 -4.36
N ASN A 265 -29.68 -1.38 -4.74
CA ASN A 265 -28.58 -2.26 -4.38
C ASN A 265 -28.22 -3.15 -5.57
N ILE A 266 -27.14 -2.82 -6.27
CA ILE A 266 -26.58 -3.64 -7.35
C ILE A 266 -25.28 -4.25 -6.85
N SER A 267 -25.18 -5.56 -6.80
CA SER A 267 -24.04 -6.28 -6.24
C SER A 267 -23.55 -7.42 -7.12
N GLY A 268 -22.28 -7.77 -6.96
CA GLY A 268 -21.62 -8.85 -7.71
C GLY A 268 -20.18 -9.04 -7.27
N SER A 269 -19.38 -9.74 -8.08
CA SER A 269 -17.96 -9.98 -7.80
C SER A 269 -17.06 -9.14 -8.69
N MET A 270 -16.01 -8.55 -8.11
CA MET A 270 -14.98 -7.78 -8.85
C MET A 270 -14.12 -8.66 -9.77
N GLY A 271 -14.06 -9.98 -9.52
CA GLY A 271 -13.20 -10.89 -10.28
C GLY A 271 -11.71 -10.66 -10.00
N SER A 272 -10.88 -10.72 -11.05
CA SER A 272 -9.41 -10.60 -10.96
C SER A 272 -8.96 -9.20 -10.54
N PHE A 273 -7.78 -9.13 -9.92
CA PHE A 273 -7.10 -7.86 -9.63
C PHE A 273 -6.66 -7.12 -10.90
N GLY A 274 -6.25 -5.87 -10.75
CA GLY A 274 -5.80 -4.99 -11.80
C GLY A 274 -6.74 -3.81 -12.06
N ILE A 275 -6.44 -3.04 -13.10
CA ILE A 275 -7.20 -1.83 -13.43
C ILE A 275 -8.66 -2.16 -13.69
N LYS A 276 -9.55 -1.40 -13.05
CA LYS A 276 -11.00 -1.43 -13.25
C LYS A 276 -11.48 -0.05 -13.65
N LYS A 277 -12.25 0.01 -14.71
CA LYS A 277 -13.00 1.18 -15.15
C LYS A 277 -14.46 0.99 -14.79
N ILE A 278 -15.00 1.86 -13.96
CA ILE A 278 -16.31 1.70 -13.35
C ILE A 278 -17.14 2.96 -13.56
N ALA A 279 -18.38 2.81 -13.93
CA ALA A 279 -19.33 3.91 -14.04
C ALA A 279 -20.64 3.61 -13.29
N LEU A 280 -20.99 4.51 -12.36
CA LEU A 280 -22.24 4.52 -11.62
C LEU A 280 -23.15 5.57 -12.26
N ALA A 281 -24.19 5.15 -12.94
CA ALA A 281 -25.18 6.05 -13.51
C ALA A 281 -26.44 6.08 -12.63
N TYR A 282 -26.97 7.27 -12.37
CA TYR A 282 -28.12 7.47 -11.50
C TYR A 282 -29.10 8.50 -12.08
N LYS A 283 -30.35 8.18 -12.03
CA LYS A 283 -31.54 9.00 -12.31
C LYS A 283 -32.73 8.34 -11.64
N ASN A 284 -33.77 9.12 -11.29
CA ASN A 284 -34.97 8.53 -10.70
C ASN A 284 -35.53 7.41 -11.59
N ASN A 285 -35.65 6.21 -10.99
CA ASN A 285 -36.11 4.98 -11.64
C ASN A 285 -35.24 4.53 -12.85
N ASP A 286 -33.96 4.95 -12.91
CA ASP A 286 -33.02 4.53 -13.97
C ASP A 286 -31.58 4.56 -13.44
N PHE A 287 -31.15 3.45 -12.83
CA PHE A 287 -29.80 3.26 -12.29
C PHE A 287 -29.08 2.16 -13.07
N ALA A 288 -27.79 2.35 -13.31
CA ALA A 288 -26.96 1.37 -14.01
C ALA A 288 -25.53 1.36 -13.49
N LEU A 289 -24.95 0.17 -13.42
CA LEU A 289 -23.55 -0.05 -13.13
C LEU A 289 -22.85 -0.71 -14.32
N TYR A 290 -21.77 -0.12 -14.77
CA TYR A 290 -20.87 -0.70 -15.77
C TYR A 290 -19.48 -0.91 -15.19
N ILE A 291 -18.89 -2.06 -15.49
CA ILE A 291 -17.51 -2.42 -15.09
C ILE A 291 -16.80 -2.98 -16.33
N ASN A 292 -15.68 -2.38 -16.71
CA ASN A 292 -14.83 -2.83 -17.83
C ASN A 292 -15.61 -3.06 -19.14
N GLY A 293 -16.46 -2.13 -19.52
CA GLY A 293 -17.28 -2.18 -20.74
C GLY A 293 -18.55 -3.04 -20.63
N VAL A 294 -18.76 -3.74 -19.52
CA VAL A 294 -19.86 -4.71 -19.35
C VAL A 294 -20.90 -4.16 -18.37
N LEU A 295 -22.17 -4.31 -18.72
CA LEU A 295 -23.28 -4.02 -17.81
C LEU A 295 -23.22 -5.01 -16.62
N ALA A 296 -23.03 -4.48 -15.42
CA ALA A 296 -22.98 -5.25 -14.18
C ALA A 296 -24.35 -5.35 -13.48
N GLY A 297 -25.24 -4.38 -13.73
CA GLY A 297 -26.62 -4.41 -13.23
C GLY A 297 -27.36 -3.11 -13.48
N THR A 298 -28.71 -3.19 -13.37
CA THR A 298 -29.61 -2.03 -13.43
C THR A 298 -30.66 -2.11 -12.35
N ASP A 299 -31.21 -0.96 -11.97
CA ASP A 299 -32.42 -0.86 -11.16
C ASP A 299 -33.34 0.21 -11.80
N THR A 300 -34.61 -0.11 -11.98
CA THR A 300 -35.63 0.75 -12.58
C THR A 300 -36.59 1.35 -11.57
N SER A 301 -36.21 1.30 -10.30
CA SER A 301 -36.93 1.89 -9.17
C SER A 301 -36.00 2.74 -8.31
N GLY A 302 -36.56 3.65 -7.52
CA GLY A 302 -35.82 4.46 -6.58
C GLY A 302 -35.68 5.92 -6.95
N SER A 303 -35.21 6.71 -6.00
CA SER A 303 -35.04 8.17 -6.10
C SER A 303 -33.63 8.61 -5.86
N VAL A 304 -33.19 9.68 -6.54
CA VAL A 304 -31.89 10.29 -6.37
C VAL A 304 -31.88 11.15 -5.10
N PRO A 305 -30.89 11.00 -4.22
CA PRO A 305 -30.75 11.85 -3.03
C PRO A 305 -30.20 13.24 -3.38
N THR A 306 -30.33 14.19 -2.46
CA THR A 306 -29.63 15.48 -2.55
C THR A 306 -28.17 15.31 -2.12
N LEU A 307 -27.23 15.73 -2.97
CA LEU A 307 -25.79 15.45 -2.83
C LEU A 307 -24.99 16.76 -2.87
N ASP A 308 -24.11 16.96 -1.91
CA ASP A 308 -23.27 18.15 -1.81
C ASP A 308 -21.77 17.85 -1.59
N ARG A 309 -21.38 16.57 -1.51
CA ARG A 309 -20.03 16.16 -1.19
C ARG A 309 -19.56 15.00 -2.06
N LEU A 310 -18.27 15.00 -2.40
CA LEU A 310 -17.56 13.90 -3.03
C LEU A 310 -16.48 13.40 -2.09
N TYR A 311 -16.40 12.09 -1.91
CA TYR A 311 -15.30 11.39 -1.24
C TYR A 311 -14.67 10.38 -2.18
N ILE A 312 -13.35 10.35 -2.22
CA ILE A 312 -12.57 9.42 -3.03
C ILE A 312 -11.73 8.55 -2.07
N GLY A 313 -11.87 7.24 -2.19
CA GLY A 313 -11.15 6.26 -1.36
C GLY A 313 -11.60 6.20 0.10
N GLY A 314 -12.77 6.68 0.42
CA GLY A 314 -13.29 6.72 1.77
C GLY A 314 -14.76 7.09 1.86
N TYR A 315 -15.24 7.24 3.09
CA TYR A 315 -16.63 7.50 3.42
C TYR A 315 -16.76 8.64 4.44
N ALA A 316 -17.78 9.48 4.24
CA ALA A 316 -18.03 10.67 5.05
C ALA A 316 -18.13 10.42 6.56
N LEU A 317 -18.66 9.26 6.94
CA LEU A 317 -19.02 8.97 8.34
C LEU A 317 -18.10 7.94 9.02
N ASN A 318 -17.16 7.32 8.29
CA ASN A 318 -16.31 6.27 8.87
C ASN A 318 -14.98 6.11 8.14
N THR A 319 -13.90 6.44 8.82
CA THR A 319 -12.51 6.32 8.32
C THR A 319 -11.98 4.89 8.23
N ASN A 320 -12.77 3.88 8.63
CA ASN A 320 -12.36 2.48 8.57
C ASN A 320 -12.56 1.82 7.21
N TYR A 321 -13.18 2.51 6.25
CA TYR A 321 -13.52 1.99 4.92
C TYR A 321 -12.67 2.61 3.81
N ASN A 322 -11.43 2.97 4.10
CA ASN A 322 -10.56 3.61 3.13
C ASN A 322 -9.85 2.58 2.25
N ILE A 323 -9.73 2.91 0.96
CA ILE A 323 -8.91 2.12 0.04
C ILE A 323 -7.41 2.32 0.34
N SER A 324 -6.62 1.32 -0.07
CA SER A 324 -5.16 1.35 -0.01
C SER A 324 -4.57 1.00 -1.38
N SER A 325 -5.01 1.73 -2.41
CA SER A 325 -4.60 1.49 -3.80
C SER A 325 -4.78 2.75 -4.63
N GLY A 326 -4.24 2.74 -5.85
CA GLY A 326 -4.22 3.89 -6.72
C GLY A 326 -5.56 4.14 -7.42
N ILE A 327 -6.00 5.40 -7.42
CA ILE A 327 -7.07 5.88 -8.30
C ILE A 327 -6.44 6.73 -9.39
N ASN A 328 -6.59 6.31 -10.64
CA ASN A 328 -6.00 6.98 -11.78
C ASN A 328 -6.86 8.15 -12.26
N GLN A 329 -8.18 8.02 -12.15
CA GLN A 329 -9.11 9.03 -12.62
C GLN A 329 -10.45 8.98 -11.88
N VAL A 330 -11.06 10.13 -11.66
CA VAL A 330 -12.47 10.29 -11.28
C VAL A 330 -13.08 11.38 -12.14
N LEU A 331 -14.23 11.11 -12.78
CA LEU A 331 -14.99 12.05 -13.58
C LEU A 331 -16.43 12.11 -13.08
N LEU A 332 -16.98 13.30 -13.01
CA LEU A 332 -18.38 13.56 -12.69
C LEU A 332 -19.10 14.13 -13.91
N TYR A 333 -20.20 13.51 -14.30
CA TYR A 333 -21.12 14.01 -15.32
C TYR A 333 -22.44 14.36 -14.66
N LYS A 334 -22.98 15.55 -14.96
CA LYS A 334 -24.28 15.97 -14.44
C LYS A 334 -25.45 15.28 -15.14
N GLU A 335 -25.16 14.46 -16.13
CA GLU A 335 -26.12 13.72 -16.93
C GLU A 335 -25.97 12.23 -16.67
N ARG A 336 -27.05 11.51 -16.68
CA ARG A 336 -27.07 10.05 -16.75
C ARG A 336 -26.70 9.67 -18.19
N LEU A 337 -25.42 9.31 -18.40
CA LEU A 337 -24.92 8.86 -19.69
C LEU A 337 -25.69 7.63 -20.16
N THR A 338 -25.93 7.52 -21.47
CA THR A 338 -26.62 6.37 -22.08
C THR A 338 -25.83 5.07 -21.82
N ASN A 339 -26.50 3.93 -21.87
CA ASN A 339 -25.86 2.62 -21.68
C ASN A 339 -24.71 2.37 -22.67
N ALA A 340 -24.83 2.88 -23.90
CA ALA A 340 -23.78 2.79 -24.93
C ALA A 340 -22.54 3.64 -24.55
N GLU A 341 -22.76 4.86 -24.03
CA GLU A 341 -21.69 5.73 -23.56
C GLU A 341 -21.02 5.15 -22.31
N LEU A 342 -21.78 4.59 -21.36
CA LEU A 342 -21.24 3.91 -20.17
C LEU A 342 -20.36 2.72 -20.55
N ALA A 343 -20.80 1.89 -21.50
CA ALA A 343 -20.00 0.77 -21.99
C ALA A 343 -18.71 1.27 -22.66
N THR A 344 -18.77 2.31 -23.47
CA THR A 344 -17.59 2.91 -24.13
C THR A 344 -16.63 3.52 -23.13
N LEU A 345 -17.15 4.32 -22.18
CA LEU A 345 -16.35 5.01 -21.14
C LEU A 345 -15.59 4.02 -20.26
N THR A 346 -16.17 2.87 -19.97
CA THR A 346 -15.58 1.85 -19.11
C THR A 346 -14.79 0.77 -19.85
N THR A 347 -14.65 0.82 -21.18
CA THR A 347 -13.82 -0.14 -21.95
C THR A 347 -12.34 0.00 -21.55
N ILE A 348 -11.66 -1.16 -21.31
CA ILE A 348 -10.22 -1.25 -20.99
C ILE A 348 -9.37 -1.20 -22.26
#